data_476dfc5862d501dd109db9e8f235bd9d
#
_entry.id   476dfc5862d501dd109db9e8f235bd9d
#
_cell.length_a   1.000
_cell.length_b   1.000
_cell.length_c   1.000
_cell.angle_alpha   90.00
_cell.angle_beta   90.00
_cell.angle_gamma   90.00
#
_symmetry.space_group_name_H-M   'P 1'
#
loop_
_entity.id
_entity.type
_entity.pdbx_description
1 polymer ?
#
loop_
_entity_poly.entity_id
_entity_poly.type
_entity_poly.pdbx_seq_one_letter_code
_entity_poly.pdbx_strand_id
1 'polypeptide(L)'
;MCGEARERKLQRKGANVSRWLPLPAGERGSPKSRKVVTVGIKQYKPTSPGRRFQTVSDFSEITTSKPEKSLLAPKPKKAGRNCYGRITTRHQGGGNKQRYRIIDFKRNKDGVPAKVATIEYDPNRSARIALLHYVDGEKRYIIHPKGLKVGDIVVSGPEADIKPGNALPLANIPVGTLIHNVELQPGKGAAIARSAGTSIQLMGKEGNYAILRMPSSEMRRVLITCRATIGEVGNAEHSNIKIGKAGRKRWMGVRPSVRGTVMNPVDHPHGGGEGKNKSAGRHPVTPWGVPTKGHRTRNKKKASSRLIIRRRK
;
A
#
# COMPACT_ATOMS: atom_id res chain seq x y z
N MET A 1 68.77 -38.39 12.28
CA MET A 1 67.84 -37.22 12.45
C MET A 1 66.42 -37.69 12.48
N CYS A 2 66.00 -38.31 13.57
CA CYS A 2 64.60 -38.80 13.74
C CYS A 2 64.27 -38.93 15.24
N GLY A 3 64.48 -37.87 16.00
CA GLY A 3 64.25 -37.88 17.46
C GLY A 3 63.52 -36.70 18.02
N GLU A 4 63.47 -35.56 17.32
CA GLU A 4 62.96 -34.32 17.94
C GLU A 4 61.49 -33.99 17.64
N ALA A 5 60.78 -34.77 16.83
CA ALA A 5 59.37 -34.50 16.46
C ALA A 5 58.35 -35.19 17.41
N ARG A 6 58.82 -36.01 18.37
CA ARG A 6 57.94 -36.76 19.28
C ARG A 6 57.75 -36.10 20.64
N GLU A 7 58.63 -35.21 21.07
CA GLU A 7 58.51 -34.57 22.40
C GLU A 7 57.62 -33.34 22.45
N ARG A 8 57.36 -32.69 21.31
CA ARG A 8 56.46 -31.51 21.25
C ARG A 8 54.94 -31.82 21.27
N LYS A 9 54.54 -33.11 21.29
CA LYS A 9 53.15 -33.55 21.36
C LYS A 9 52.62 -33.92 22.74
N LEU A 10 53.48 -33.96 23.74
CA LEU A 10 53.12 -34.39 25.10
C LEU A 10 52.96 -33.26 26.11
N GLN A 11 53.25 -32.02 25.77
CA GLN A 11 53.12 -30.88 26.70
C GLN A 11 51.82 -30.06 26.55
N ARG A 12 50.82 -30.54 25.80
CA ARG A 12 49.52 -29.87 25.64
C ARG A 12 48.34 -30.68 26.26
N LYS A 13 48.54 -31.46 27.31
CA LYS A 13 47.47 -32.11 28.08
C LYS A 13 47.59 -31.80 29.55
N GLY A 14 47.66 -30.50 29.87
CA GLY A 14 47.32 -29.94 31.17
C GLY A 14 45.92 -29.34 31.14
N ALA A 15 44.92 -30.18 30.91
CA ALA A 15 43.53 -29.73 31.00
C ALA A 15 43.13 -29.69 32.48
N ASN A 16 42.97 -28.50 32.96
CA ASN A 16 42.43 -28.16 34.27
C ASN A 16 41.02 -28.76 34.39
N VAL A 17 40.87 -29.84 35.16
CA VAL A 17 39.57 -30.43 35.52
C VAL A 17 38.98 -29.56 36.60
N SER A 18 38.38 -28.44 36.21
CA SER A 18 37.51 -27.66 37.07
C SER A 18 36.19 -28.42 37.22
N ARG A 19 36.01 -28.93 38.40
CA ARG A 19 34.86 -29.57 39.04
C ARG A 19 33.55 -28.86 38.61
N TRP A 20 32.71 -29.52 37.80
CA TRP A 20 31.35 -29.11 37.51
C TRP A 20 30.49 -29.26 38.78
N LEU A 21 30.32 -28.20 39.53
CA LEU A 21 29.24 -28.12 40.54
C LEU A 21 27.94 -27.89 39.78
N PRO A 22 26.85 -28.61 40.04
CA PRO A 22 25.55 -28.34 39.49
C PRO A 22 25.09 -26.99 40.04
N LEU A 23 24.81 -26.03 39.13
CA LEU A 23 24.15 -24.79 39.44
C LEU A 23 22.76 -25.08 40.01
N PRO A 24 22.27 -24.35 41.02
CA PRO A 24 20.94 -24.55 41.57
C PRO A 24 19.92 -24.35 40.46
N ALA A 25 18.88 -25.18 40.49
CA ALA A 25 17.74 -25.14 39.58
C ALA A 25 16.95 -23.81 39.75
N GLY A 26 17.54 -22.72 39.27
CA GLY A 26 16.85 -21.46 39.11
C GLY A 26 15.84 -21.62 37.96
N GLU A 27 14.62 -21.28 38.25
CA GLU A 27 13.46 -21.29 37.39
C GLU A 27 13.82 -20.83 35.97
N ARG A 28 13.81 -21.76 35.04
CA ARG A 28 13.84 -21.43 33.61
C ARG A 28 12.50 -20.82 33.23
N GLY A 29 12.31 -19.56 33.61
CA GLY A 29 11.30 -18.73 33.01
C GLY A 29 11.57 -18.71 31.51
N SER A 30 10.74 -19.38 30.73
CA SER A 30 10.76 -19.27 29.27
C SER A 30 10.83 -17.79 28.92
N PRO A 31 11.72 -17.36 28.02
CA PRO A 31 11.76 -15.97 27.60
C PRO A 31 10.37 -15.64 27.02
N LYS A 32 9.56 -14.91 27.80
CA LYS A 32 8.32 -14.33 27.29
C LYS A 32 8.77 -13.52 26.08
N SER A 33 8.56 -14.07 24.88
CA SER A 33 8.84 -13.36 23.63
C SER A 33 8.16 -12.01 23.76
N ARG A 34 8.96 -10.95 23.86
CA ARG A 34 8.44 -9.58 23.83
C ARG A 34 7.64 -9.49 22.53
N LYS A 35 6.32 -9.53 22.66
CA LYS A 35 5.43 -9.25 21.53
C LYS A 35 5.79 -7.84 21.08
N VAL A 36 6.47 -7.75 19.96
CA VAL A 36 6.59 -6.47 19.27
C VAL A 36 5.16 -6.10 18.90
N VAL A 37 4.54 -5.28 19.73
CA VAL A 37 3.20 -4.75 19.45
C VAL A 37 3.42 -3.69 18.37
N THR A 38 3.36 -4.13 17.13
CA THR A 38 3.29 -3.20 16.00
C THR A 38 1.92 -2.54 16.09
N VAL A 39 1.89 -1.26 16.39
CA VAL A 39 0.67 -0.48 16.50
C VAL A 39 -0.17 -0.70 15.23
N GLY A 40 -1.44 -1.03 15.39
CA GLY A 40 -2.38 -1.20 14.26
C GLY A 40 -2.37 -2.59 13.60
N ILE A 41 -1.51 -3.54 14.00
CA ILE A 41 -1.45 -4.89 13.41
C ILE A 41 -1.58 -5.96 14.49
N LYS A 42 -2.57 -6.84 14.32
CA LYS A 42 -2.76 -8.04 15.15
C LYS A 42 -2.06 -9.25 14.51
N GLN A 43 -1.21 -9.91 15.27
CA GLN A 43 -0.57 -11.17 14.91
C GLN A 43 -1.32 -12.36 15.52
N TYR A 44 -1.42 -13.47 14.78
CA TYR A 44 -2.03 -14.70 15.27
C TYR A 44 -1.00 -15.64 15.87
N LYS A 45 -1.45 -16.50 16.82
CA LYS A 45 -0.66 -17.62 17.31
C LYS A 45 -0.40 -18.62 16.18
N PRO A 46 0.76 -19.28 16.11
CA PRO A 46 1.14 -20.21 15.04
C PRO A 46 0.48 -21.60 15.20
N THR A 47 -0.84 -21.64 15.23
CA THR A 47 -1.63 -22.87 15.42
C THR A 47 -1.78 -23.71 14.15
N SER A 48 -1.53 -23.15 12.97
CA SER A 48 -1.58 -23.85 11.69
C SER A 48 -0.63 -23.20 10.68
N PRO A 49 -0.24 -23.89 9.57
CA PRO A 49 0.65 -23.32 8.57
C PRO A 49 0.18 -21.98 8.04
N GLY A 50 -1.12 -21.82 7.77
CA GLY A 50 -1.70 -20.56 7.29
C GLY A 50 -1.70 -19.44 8.32
N ARG A 51 -1.80 -19.75 9.62
CA ARG A 51 -1.80 -18.76 10.71
C ARG A 51 -0.41 -18.35 11.16
N ARG A 52 0.61 -19.18 10.94
CA ARG A 52 1.99 -18.94 11.40
C ARG A 52 2.50 -17.54 11.08
N PHE A 53 2.26 -17.07 9.88
CA PHE A 53 2.73 -15.77 9.39
C PHE A 53 1.60 -14.78 9.11
N GLN A 54 0.36 -15.13 9.45
CA GLN A 54 -0.79 -14.29 9.15
C GLN A 54 -0.86 -13.10 10.12
N THR A 55 -1.04 -11.91 9.54
CA THR A 55 -1.37 -10.71 10.29
C THR A 55 -2.62 -10.06 9.72
N VAL A 56 -3.30 -9.26 10.54
CA VAL A 56 -4.47 -8.47 10.14
C VAL A 56 -4.39 -7.11 10.80
N SER A 57 -5.09 -6.12 10.24
CA SER A 57 -5.30 -4.85 10.94
C SER A 57 -6.10 -5.10 12.21
N ASP A 58 -5.81 -4.35 13.27
CA ASP A 58 -6.55 -4.40 14.55
C ASP A 58 -7.88 -3.65 14.49
N PHE A 59 -8.06 -2.80 13.46
CA PHE A 59 -9.25 -1.95 13.26
C PHE A 59 -9.56 -0.98 14.40
N SER A 60 -8.59 -0.67 15.26
CA SER A 60 -8.77 0.22 16.42
C SER A 60 -9.25 1.64 16.05
N GLU A 61 -8.89 2.12 14.86
CA GLU A 61 -9.29 3.45 14.36
C GLU A 61 -10.75 3.51 13.91
N ILE A 62 -11.42 2.36 13.73
CA ILE A 62 -12.76 2.31 13.15
C ILE A 62 -13.80 2.50 14.24
N THR A 63 -14.68 3.48 14.05
CA THR A 63 -15.72 3.85 15.01
C THR A 63 -17.05 3.15 14.72
N THR A 64 -17.35 2.82 13.45
CA THR A 64 -18.58 2.12 13.07
C THR A 64 -18.34 1.11 11.96
N SER A 65 -19.12 0.03 11.97
CA SER A 65 -19.13 -0.99 10.92
C SER A 65 -20.25 -0.79 9.89
N LYS A 66 -21.23 0.07 10.20
CA LYS A 66 -22.40 0.32 9.33
C LYS A 66 -22.14 1.53 8.45
N PRO A 67 -22.05 1.37 7.11
CA PRO A 67 -21.87 2.49 6.20
C PRO A 67 -23.17 3.28 5.98
N GLU A 68 -23.07 4.56 5.65
CA GLU A 68 -24.19 5.41 5.26
C GLU A 68 -24.83 4.89 3.97
N LYS A 69 -26.13 4.56 4.04
CA LYS A 69 -26.84 3.89 2.94
C LYS A 69 -26.96 4.75 1.68
N SER A 70 -27.19 6.04 1.83
CA SER A 70 -27.32 7.01 0.73
C SER A 70 -26.04 7.13 -0.11
N LEU A 71 -24.88 6.86 0.48
CA LEU A 71 -23.57 6.96 -0.17
C LEU A 71 -23.04 5.60 -0.69
N LEU A 72 -23.92 4.60 -0.81
CA LEU A 72 -23.56 3.29 -1.34
C LEU A 72 -24.07 3.09 -2.76
N ALA A 73 -23.18 2.65 -3.64
CA ALA A 73 -23.51 2.22 -5.01
C ALA A 73 -23.28 0.72 -5.21
N PRO A 74 -24.01 0.07 -6.12
CA PRO A 74 -23.78 -1.32 -6.48
C PRO A 74 -22.40 -1.46 -7.15
N LYS A 75 -21.69 -2.58 -6.86
CA LYS A 75 -20.40 -2.92 -7.48
C LYS A 75 -20.49 -4.31 -8.12
N PRO A 76 -20.98 -4.43 -9.38
CA PRO A 76 -21.03 -5.70 -10.06
C PRO A 76 -19.63 -6.26 -10.32
N LYS A 77 -19.49 -7.58 -10.24
CA LYS A 77 -18.22 -8.27 -10.49
C LYS A 77 -18.04 -8.52 -11.98
N LYS A 78 -17.07 -7.87 -12.60
CA LYS A 78 -16.74 -8.04 -14.03
C LYS A 78 -15.69 -9.15 -14.27
N ALA A 79 -15.01 -9.63 -13.23
CA ALA A 79 -13.98 -10.69 -13.31
C ALA A 79 -12.92 -10.46 -14.42
N GLY A 80 -12.51 -9.23 -14.63
CA GLY A 80 -11.50 -8.84 -15.62
C GLY A 80 -11.96 -8.86 -17.07
N ARG A 81 -13.28 -8.94 -17.32
CA ARG A 81 -13.86 -8.95 -18.68
C ARG A 81 -14.20 -7.54 -19.16
N ASN A 82 -14.02 -7.32 -20.46
CA ASN A 82 -14.43 -6.09 -21.16
C ASN A 82 -15.92 -6.11 -21.55
N CYS A 83 -16.35 -5.13 -22.37
CA CYS A 83 -17.72 -5.04 -22.88
C CYS A 83 -18.12 -6.22 -23.78
N TYR A 84 -17.16 -6.86 -24.48
CA TYR A 84 -17.38 -8.04 -25.31
C TYR A 84 -17.27 -9.38 -24.55
N GLY A 85 -17.18 -9.36 -23.21
CA GLY A 85 -17.04 -10.56 -22.38
C GLY A 85 -15.65 -11.21 -22.40
N ARG A 86 -14.67 -10.66 -23.13
CA ARG A 86 -13.30 -11.18 -23.22
C ARG A 86 -12.48 -10.75 -22.02
N ILE A 87 -11.63 -11.66 -21.52
CA ILE A 87 -10.72 -11.38 -20.39
C ILE A 87 -9.58 -10.47 -20.89
N THR A 88 -9.62 -9.21 -20.51
CA THR A 88 -8.54 -8.23 -20.78
C THR A 88 -7.60 -8.06 -19.60
N THR A 89 -8.06 -8.36 -18.38
CA THR A 89 -7.23 -8.35 -17.18
C THR A 89 -7.33 -9.71 -16.50
N ARG A 90 -6.23 -10.48 -16.58
CA ARG A 90 -6.15 -11.83 -16.01
C ARG A 90 -6.13 -11.80 -14.49
N HIS A 91 -6.35 -12.95 -13.85
CA HIS A 91 -6.22 -13.20 -12.42
C HIS A 91 -7.19 -12.39 -11.53
N GLN A 92 -8.33 -12.00 -12.08
CA GLN A 92 -9.42 -11.36 -11.33
C GLN A 92 -10.67 -12.26 -11.31
N GLY A 93 -11.44 -12.17 -10.23
CA GLY A 93 -12.73 -12.86 -10.10
C GLY A 93 -12.91 -13.53 -8.74
N GLY A 94 -14.16 -13.91 -8.47
CA GLY A 94 -14.58 -14.41 -7.16
C GLY A 94 -14.54 -13.31 -6.08
N GLY A 95 -14.17 -13.70 -4.86
CA GLY A 95 -14.10 -12.79 -3.73
C GLY A 95 -15.45 -12.47 -3.09
N ASN A 96 -15.42 -11.76 -1.96
CA ASN A 96 -16.61 -11.36 -1.23
C ASN A 96 -17.44 -10.32 -2.02
N LYS A 97 -18.77 -10.31 -1.81
CA LYS A 97 -19.65 -9.26 -2.34
C LYS A 97 -19.31 -7.93 -1.70
N GLN A 98 -19.17 -6.88 -2.51
CA GLN A 98 -18.78 -5.54 -2.05
C GLN A 98 -19.77 -4.51 -2.60
N ARG A 99 -20.01 -3.45 -1.83
CA ARG A 99 -20.67 -2.23 -2.29
C ARG A 99 -19.62 -1.13 -2.43
N TYR A 100 -19.76 -0.27 -3.41
CA TYR A 100 -18.90 0.88 -3.59
C TYR A 100 -19.34 2.01 -2.67
N ARG A 101 -18.39 2.71 -2.02
CA ARG A 101 -18.63 3.95 -1.28
C ARG A 101 -18.33 5.11 -2.19
N ILE A 102 -19.30 6.02 -2.31
CA ILE A 102 -19.12 7.25 -3.10
C ILE A 102 -18.26 8.19 -2.27
N ILE A 103 -17.04 8.43 -2.76
CA ILE A 103 -16.07 9.30 -2.08
C ILE A 103 -16.03 10.65 -2.82
N ASP A 104 -16.05 11.72 -2.05
CA ASP A 104 -15.83 13.05 -2.56
C ASP A 104 -14.35 13.30 -2.88
N PHE A 105 -13.99 13.08 -4.14
CA PHE A 105 -12.65 13.37 -4.66
C PHE A 105 -12.50 14.80 -5.17
N LYS A 106 -13.61 15.53 -5.35
CA LYS A 106 -13.59 16.89 -5.90
C LYS A 106 -13.43 17.95 -4.82
N ARG A 107 -14.01 17.70 -3.64
CA ARG A 107 -13.99 18.63 -2.52
C ARG A 107 -14.43 20.04 -2.94
N ASN A 108 -15.51 20.11 -3.75
CA ASN A 108 -16.00 21.34 -4.39
C ASN A 108 -16.94 22.18 -3.54
N LYS A 109 -17.06 21.87 -2.23
CA LYS A 109 -17.92 22.60 -1.29
C LYS A 109 -17.04 23.56 -0.49
N ASP A 110 -16.80 24.74 -1.05
CA ASP A 110 -15.89 25.72 -0.49
C ASP A 110 -16.56 26.53 0.62
N GLY A 111 -15.78 26.86 1.66
CA GLY A 111 -16.21 27.69 2.79
C GLY A 111 -17.16 27.01 3.78
N VAL A 112 -17.77 25.88 3.45
CA VAL A 112 -18.72 25.19 4.34
C VAL A 112 -17.98 24.21 5.25
N PRO A 113 -18.02 24.40 6.60
CA PRO A 113 -17.39 23.51 7.55
C PRO A 113 -18.16 22.17 7.63
N ALA A 114 -17.41 21.09 7.79
CA ALA A 114 -17.94 19.76 7.98
C ALA A 114 -17.29 19.09 9.19
N LYS A 115 -18.10 18.47 10.04
CA LYS A 115 -17.65 17.70 11.22
C LYS A 115 -17.41 16.25 10.84
N VAL A 116 -16.28 15.67 11.26
CA VAL A 116 -16.00 14.25 11.13
C VAL A 116 -16.93 13.49 12.08
N ALA A 117 -17.85 12.73 11.51
CA ALA A 117 -18.83 11.96 12.29
C ALA A 117 -18.29 10.56 12.64
N THR A 118 -17.75 9.82 11.64
CA THR A 118 -17.28 8.46 11.83
C THR A 118 -16.04 8.18 10.97
N ILE A 119 -15.22 7.20 11.40
CA ILE A 119 -14.13 6.63 10.63
C ILE A 119 -14.53 5.19 10.30
N GLU A 120 -14.47 4.80 9.01
CA GLU A 120 -15.03 3.54 8.53
C GLU A 120 -14.01 2.74 7.69
N TYR A 121 -14.27 1.42 7.63
CA TYR A 121 -13.59 0.51 6.72
C TYR A 121 -14.22 0.52 5.34
N ASP A 122 -13.43 0.69 4.28
CA ASP A 122 -13.86 0.50 2.90
C ASP A 122 -13.16 -0.72 2.27
N PRO A 123 -13.90 -1.77 1.84
CA PRO A 123 -13.33 -2.94 1.19
C PRO A 123 -12.80 -2.65 -0.23
N ASN A 124 -13.05 -1.46 -0.78
CA ASN A 124 -12.67 -1.10 -2.15
C ASN A 124 -11.28 -0.46 -2.23
N ARG A 125 -10.73 -0.05 -1.08
CA ARG A 125 -9.42 0.64 -1.00
C ARG A 125 -8.65 0.23 0.23
N SER A 126 -7.35 0.51 0.22
CA SER A 126 -6.46 0.26 1.36
C SER A 126 -6.61 1.30 2.47
N ALA A 127 -6.96 2.54 2.11
CA ALA A 127 -7.17 3.64 3.05
C ALA A 127 -8.50 3.49 3.81
N ARG A 128 -8.56 4.03 5.04
CA ARG A 128 -9.82 4.26 5.76
C ARG A 128 -10.56 5.43 5.12
N ILE A 129 -11.85 5.53 5.39
CA ILE A 129 -12.69 6.64 4.96
C ILE A 129 -13.29 7.33 6.19
N ALA A 130 -13.55 8.63 6.11
CA ALA A 130 -14.21 9.41 7.13
C ALA A 130 -15.54 9.93 6.57
N LEU A 131 -16.62 9.80 7.34
CA LEU A 131 -17.89 10.40 7.02
C LEU A 131 -17.92 11.83 7.57
N LEU A 132 -18.20 12.77 6.71
CA LEU A 132 -18.37 14.18 7.03
C LEU A 132 -19.86 14.54 7.08
N HIS A 133 -20.25 15.25 8.12
CA HIS A 133 -21.53 15.93 8.20
C HIS A 133 -21.28 17.42 8.02
N TYR A 134 -21.77 17.99 6.94
CA TYR A 134 -21.72 19.41 6.67
C TYR A 134 -22.81 20.15 7.47
N VAL A 135 -22.60 21.43 7.74
CA VAL A 135 -23.56 22.27 8.48
C VAL A 135 -24.91 22.37 7.77
N ASP A 136 -24.93 22.29 6.44
CA ASP A 136 -26.13 22.28 5.62
C ASP A 136 -26.85 20.91 5.54
N GLY A 137 -26.42 19.93 6.34
CA GLY A 137 -27.03 18.60 6.42
C GLY A 137 -26.54 17.60 5.38
N GLU A 138 -25.73 18.00 4.38
CA GLU A 138 -25.17 17.07 3.40
C GLU A 138 -24.13 16.16 4.05
N LYS A 139 -24.12 14.89 3.66
CA LYS A 139 -23.14 13.90 4.10
C LYS A 139 -22.22 13.53 2.93
N ARG A 140 -20.93 13.47 3.17
CA ARG A 140 -19.95 12.98 2.18
C ARG A 140 -18.86 12.12 2.82
N TYR A 141 -18.37 11.13 2.08
CA TYR A 141 -17.16 10.40 2.45
C TYR A 141 -15.92 11.07 1.89
N ILE A 142 -14.87 11.13 2.70
CA ILE A 142 -13.53 11.49 2.27
C ILE A 142 -12.55 10.36 2.59
N ILE A 143 -11.35 10.38 1.98
CA ILE A 143 -10.24 9.54 2.43
C ILE A 143 -9.77 10.06 3.78
N HIS A 144 -9.66 9.17 4.77
CA HIS A 144 -9.22 9.51 6.11
C HIS A 144 -7.71 9.83 6.13
N PRO A 145 -7.29 11.06 6.44
CA PRO A 145 -5.90 11.41 6.65
C PRO A 145 -5.44 10.94 8.03
N LYS A 146 -4.13 10.70 8.15
CA LYS A 146 -3.50 10.35 9.41
C LYS A 146 -3.67 11.49 10.42
N GLY A 147 -4.09 11.13 11.64
CA GLY A 147 -4.24 12.06 12.75
C GLY A 147 -5.59 12.76 12.84
N LEU A 148 -6.47 12.64 11.85
CA LEU A 148 -7.84 13.16 11.92
C LEU A 148 -8.67 12.33 12.90
N LYS A 149 -9.41 13.00 13.79
CA LYS A 149 -10.25 12.34 14.80
C LYS A 149 -11.73 12.61 14.55
N VAL A 150 -12.58 11.80 15.18
CA VAL A 150 -14.02 12.07 15.22
C VAL A 150 -14.25 13.35 16.02
N GLY A 151 -15.07 14.23 15.48
CA GLY A 151 -15.33 15.54 16.06
C GLY A 151 -14.55 16.69 15.44
N ASP A 152 -13.43 16.42 14.75
CA ASP A 152 -12.65 17.46 14.08
C ASP A 152 -13.47 18.12 12.97
N ILE A 153 -13.18 19.40 12.74
CA ILE A 153 -13.82 20.21 11.69
C ILE A 153 -12.87 20.24 10.48
N VAL A 154 -13.43 19.99 9.30
CA VAL A 154 -12.72 20.00 8.03
C VAL A 154 -13.39 20.97 7.07
N VAL A 155 -12.59 21.82 6.44
CA VAL A 155 -13.04 22.83 5.48
C VAL A 155 -12.34 22.62 4.13
N SER A 156 -13.01 23.00 3.05
CA SER A 156 -12.45 23.06 1.71
C SER A 156 -12.50 24.49 1.21
N GLY A 157 -11.54 24.93 0.42
CA GLY A 157 -11.53 26.25 -0.20
C GLY A 157 -10.16 26.92 -0.12
N PRO A 158 -10.01 28.06 -0.82
CA PRO A 158 -8.74 28.77 -0.86
C PRO A 158 -8.30 29.37 0.49
N GLU A 159 -9.26 29.72 1.35
CA GLU A 159 -9.03 30.33 2.68
C GLU A 159 -8.97 29.33 3.83
N ALA A 160 -9.05 28.02 3.52
CA ALA A 160 -9.02 26.99 4.56
C ALA A 160 -7.65 26.93 5.25
N ASP A 161 -7.64 26.71 6.57
CA ASP A 161 -6.44 26.51 7.36
C ASP A 161 -5.60 25.32 6.87
N ILE A 162 -4.28 25.37 7.14
CA ILE A 162 -3.35 24.28 6.80
C ILE A 162 -3.42 23.21 7.91
N LYS A 163 -4.58 22.54 7.99
CA LYS A 163 -4.83 21.44 8.93
C LYS A 163 -5.04 20.12 8.19
N PRO A 164 -4.65 18.96 8.75
CA PRO A 164 -4.88 17.66 8.12
C PRO A 164 -6.37 17.45 7.77
N GLY A 165 -6.65 17.09 6.51
CA GLY A 165 -8.01 16.87 6.03
C GLY A 165 -8.61 18.06 5.25
N ASN A 166 -8.11 19.27 5.43
CA ASN A 166 -8.52 20.44 4.65
C ASN A 166 -8.04 20.34 3.20
N ALA A 167 -8.86 20.81 2.28
CA ALA A 167 -8.56 20.77 0.85
C ALA A 167 -8.43 22.19 0.29
N LEU A 168 -7.27 22.49 -0.31
CA LEU A 168 -6.92 23.78 -0.85
C LEU A 168 -6.39 23.66 -2.27
N PRO A 169 -6.44 24.73 -3.09
CA PRO A 169 -5.65 24.88 -4.29
C PRO A 169 -4.14 24.82 -3.94
N LEU A 170 -3.31 24.21 -4.82
CA LEU A 170 -1.86 24.13 -4.61
C LEU A 170 -1.20 25.52 -4.48
N ALA A 171 -1.82 26.56 -5.06
CA ALA A 171 -1.38 27.95 -4.92
C ALA A 171 -1.28 28.38 -3.46
N ASN A 172 -2.24 27.96 -2.61
CA ASN A 172 -2.38 28.44 -1.24
C ASN A 172 -1.68 27.52 -0.20
N ILE A 173 -1.10 26.40 -0.67
CA ILE A 173 -0.39 25.47 0.22
C ILE A 173 1.08 25.88 0.34
N PRO A 174 1.68 25.99 1.52
CA PRO A 174 3.11 26.30 1.70
C PRO A 174 4.00 25.20 1.10
N VAL A 175 5.17 25.62 0.61
CA VAL A 175 6.22 24.71 0.15
C VAL A 175 6.72 23.86 1.32
N GLY A 176 7.07 22.60 1.04
CA GLY A 176 7.50 21.63 2.05
C GLY A 176 6.36 20.80 2.65
N THR A 177 5.10 21.25 2.53
CA THR A 177 3.93 20.56 3.10
C THR A 177 3.71 19.20 2.46
N LEU A 178 3.35 18.22 3.31
CA LEU A 178 2.86 16.91 2.87
C LEU A 178 1.37 16.99 2.50
N ILE A 179 1.04 16.51 1.33
CA ILE A 179 -0.31 16.54 0.77
C ILE A 179 -0.70 15.18 0.21
N HIS A 180 -1.98 14.93 0.09
CA HIS A 180 -2.54 13.73 -0.56
C HIS A 180 -3.77 14.12 -1.40
N ASN A 181 -4.42 13.17 -2.04
CA ASN A 181 -5.61 13.43 -2.89
C ASN A 181 -5.38 14.57 -3.88
N VAL A 182 -4.27 14.53 -4.60
CA VAL A 182 -3.91 15.60 -5.54
C VAL A 182 -4.61 15.42 -6.87
N GLU A 183 -5.18 16.50 -7.40
CA GLU A 183 -5.71 16.57 -8.76
C GLU A 183 -4.58 16.66 -9.80
N LEU A 184 -4.85 16.16 -11.01
CA LEU A 184 -3.97 16.32 -12.17
C LEU A 184 -4.50 17.38 -13.16
N GLN A 185 -5.79 17.61 -13.13
CA GLN A 185 -6.50 18.63 -13.93
C GLN A 185 -7.52 19.29 -13.00
N PRO A 186 -7.65 20.62 -13.05
CA PRO A 186 -8.57 21.35 -12.20
C PRO A 186 -10.01 20.82 -12.32
N GLY A 187 -10.68 20.63 -11.18
CA GLY A 187 -12.08 20.19 -11.11
C GLY A 187 -12.37 18.75 -11.50
N LYS A 188 -11.37 17.97 -11.94
CA LYS A 188 -11.55 16.56 -12.29
C LYS A 188 -11.65 15.65 -11.07
N GLY A 189 -11.17 16.11 -9.94
CA GLY A 189 -11.08 15.36 -8.69
C GLY A 189 -9.73 14.66 -8.50
N ALA A 190 -9.47 14.30 -7.27
CA ALA A 190 -8.20 13.71 -6.84
C ALA A 190 -7.84 12.44 -7.63
N ALA A 191 -6.63 12.35 -8.13
CA ALA A 191 -6.11 11.25 -8.94
C ALA A 191 -4.91 10.55 -8.30
N ILE A 192 -4.09 11.26 -7.52
CA ILE A 192 -2.81 10.76 -7.01
C ILE A 192 -2.82 10.75 -5.48
N ALA A 193 -1.98 9.89 -4.86
CA ALA A 193 -1.83 9.71 -3.41
C ALA A 193 -3.16 9.46 -2.70
N ARG A 194 -3.84 8.38 -3.10
CA ARG A 194 -5.13 7.95 -2.52
C ARG A 194 -5.04 6.65 -1.74
N SER A 195 -3.92 5.96 -1.82
CA SER A 195 -3.71 4.68 -1.13
C SER A 195 -3.22 4.91 0.30
N ALA A 196 -3.42 3.92 1.17
CA ALA A 196 -2.97 3.95 2.56
C ALA A 196 -1.48 4.31 2.68
N GLY A 197 -1.14 5.20 3.62
CA GLY A 197 0.22 5.63 3.90
C GLY A 197 0.92 6.39 2.77
N THR A 198 0.18 6.88 1.76
CA THR A 198 0.80 7.67 0.69
C THR A 198 0.71 9.16 0.97
N SER A 199 1.78 9.87 0.64
CA SER A 199 1.86 11.33 0.68
C SER A 199 2.67 11.84 -0.50
N ILE A 200 2.51 13.08 -0.83
CA ILE A 200 3.25 13.84 -1.84
C ILE A 200 3.80 15.07 -1.14
N GLN A 201 5.02 15.44 -1.42
CA GLN A 201 5.61 16.67 -0.92
C GLN A 201 5.55 17.76 -1.99
N LEU A 202 5.05 18.93 -1.61
CA LEU A 202 5.13 20.14 -2.44
C LEU A 202 6.55 20.71 -2.32
N MET A 203 7.33 20.63 -3.39
CA MET A 203 8.74 21.02 -3.39
C MET A 203 8.95 22.49 -3.77
N GLY A 204 8.08 23.05 -4.59
CA GLY A 204 8.19 24.42 -5.06
C GLY A 204 7.02 24.82 -5.94
N LYS A 205 6.99 26.11 -6.30
CA LYS A 205 6.04 26.70 -7.23
C LYS A 205 6.81 27.50 -8.29
N GLU A 206 6.51 27.29 -9.55
CA GLU A 206 7.14 27.97 -10.69
C GLU A 206 6.07 28.45 -11.66
N GLY A 207 5.82 29.75 -11.71
CA GLY A 207 4.76 30.33 -12.54
C GLY A 207 3.40 29.65 -12.25
N ASN A 208 2.78 29.10 -13.25
CA ASN A 208 1.48 28.42 -13.15
C ASN A 208 1.56 26.95 -12.72
N TYR A 209 2.74 26.48 -12.29
CA TYR A 209 2.94 25.07 -11.92
C TYR A 209 3.50 24.90 -10.51
N ALA A 210 2.98 23.91 -9.82
CA ALA A 210 3.54 23.38 -8.58
C ALA A 210 4.42 22.16 -8.89
N ILE A 211 5.60 22.08 -8.28
CA ILE A 211 6.53 20.96 -8.38
C ILE A 211 6.23 19.99 -7.25
N LEU A 212 5.83 18.79 -7.60
CA LEU A 212 5.45 17.74 -6.66
C LEU A 212 6.44 16.59 -6.69
N ARG A 213 6.90 16.16 -5.51
CA ARG A 213 7.65 14.92 -5.31
C ARG A 213 6.68 13.79 -4.99
N MET A 214 6.53 12.87 -5.94
CA MET A 214 5.63 11.72 -5.84
C MET A 214 6.15 10.63 -4.88
N PRO A 215 5.29 9.72 -4.38
CA PRO A 215 5.73 8.57 -3.58
C PRO A 215 6.77 7.69 -4.28
N SER A 216 6.76 7.68 -5.62
CA SER A 216 7.76 6.96 -6.45
C SER A 216 9.09 7.69 -6.61
N SER A 217 9.32 8.82 -5.93
CA SER A 217 10.43 9.75 -6.12
C SER A 217 10.47 10.51 -7.47
N GLU A 218 9.49 10.32 -8.34
CA GLU A 218 9.31 11.14 -9.55
C GLU A 218 8.98 12.59 -9.17
N MET A 219 9.63 13.56 -9.81
CA MET A 219 9.28 14.97 -9.68
C MET A 219 8.46 15.41 -10.88
N ARG A 220 7.30 16.00 -10.63
CA ARG A 220 6.33 16.33 -11.66
C ARG A 220 5.70 17.71 -11.44
N ARG A 221 5.46 18.43 -12.54
CA ARG A 221 4.69 19.65 -12.57
C ARG A 221 3.19 19.36 -12.61
N VAL A 222 2.43 20.12 -11.83
CA VAL A 222 0.96 20.10 -11.81
C VAL A 222 0.49 21.57 -11.75
N LEU A 223 -0.61 21.91 -12.38
CA LEU A 223 -1.15 23.28 -12.34
C LEU A 223 -1.45 23.70 -10.90
N ILE A 224 -1.12 24.93 -10.52
CA ILE A 224 -1.34 25.49 -9.18
C ILE A 224 -2.81 25.63 -8.80
N THR A 225 -3.71 25.67 -9.80
CA THR A 225 -5.17 25.68 -9.60
C THR A 225 -5.74 24.32 -9.21
N CYS A 226 -4.96 23.22 -9.37
CA CYS A 226 -5.36 21.90 -8.91
C CYS A 226 -5.47 21.86 -7.39
N ARG A 227 -6.46 21.13 -6.89
CA ARG A 227 -6.68 20.94 -5.44
C ARG A 227 -5.89 19.77 -4.89
N ALA A 228 -5.54 19.89 -3.63
CA ALA A 228 -4.94 18.82 -2.83
C ALA A 228 -5.47 18.86 -1.40
N THR A 229 -5.39 17.74 -0.70
CA THR A 229 -5.73 17.66 0.73
C THR A 229 -4.46 17.64 1.57
N ILE A 230 -4.43 18.40 2.65
CA ILE A 230 -3.29 18.48 3.57
C ILE A 230 -3.13 17.18 4.36
N GLY A 231 -1.87 16.75 4.55
CA GLY A 231 -1.49 15.60 5.35
C GLY A 231 -1.20 14.34 4.55
N GLU A 232 -0.99 13.25 5.26
CA GLU A 232 -0.72 11.90 4.76
C GLU A 232 -1.98 11.04 4.86
N VAL A 233 -2.18 10.09 3.95
CA VAL A 233 -3.28 9.12 4.04
C VAL A 233 -3.08 8.20 5.23
N GLY A 234 -4.10 7.96 6.03
CA GLY A 234 -4.09 7.07 7.19
C GLY A 234 -3.84 5.60 6.82
N ASN A 235 -3.83 4.71 7.86
CA ASN A 235 -3.62 3.26 7.72
C ASN A 235 -2.27 2.89 7.06
N ALA A 236 -1.18 3.59 7.41
CA ALA A 236 0.15 3.37 6.83
C ALA A 236 0.64 1.92 6.98
N GLU A 237 0.24 1.24 8.06
CA GLU A 237 0.60 -0.15 8.35
C GLU A 237 -0.03 -1.19 7.39
N HIS A 238 -0.90 -0.77 6.47
CA HIS A 238 -1.56 -1.69 5.53
C HIS A 238 -0.55 -2.51 4.70
N SER A 239 0.59 -1.94 4.35
CA SER A 239 1.66 -2.62 3.58
C SER A 239 2.32 -3.77 4.36
N ASN A 240 2.29 -3.71 5.70
CA ASN A 240 2.93 -4.69 6.58
C ASN A 240 2.04 -5.93 6.86
N ILE A 241 0.79 -5.93 6.35
CA ILE A 241 -0.15 -7.02 6.55
C ILE A 241 0.25 -8.23 5.70
N LYS A 242 0.50 -9.36 6.37
CA LYS A 242 0.79 -10.65 5.73
C LYS A 242 -0.50 -11.46 5.57
N ILE A 243 -0.81 -11.85 4.35
CA ILE A 243 -2.07 -12.55 4.01
C ILE A 243 -2.10 -13.97 4.63
N GLY A 244 -0.97 -14.67 4.68
CA GLY A 244 -0.76 -15.95 5.34
C GLY A 244 -1.22 -17.18 4.56
N LYS A 245 -2.33 -17.12 3.79
CA LYS A 245 -2.86 -18.25 3.03
C LYS A 245 -3.44 -17.83 1.66
N ALA A 246 -3.38 -18.73 0.70
CA ALA A 246 -3.91 -18.52 -0.66
C ALA A 246 -5.42 -18.26 -0.68
N GLY A 247 -6.20 -18.94 0.18
CA GLY A 247 -7.64 -18.74 0.30
C GLY A 247 -8.02 -17.30 0.63
N ARG A 248 -7.23 -16.60 1.47
CA ARG A 248 -7.49 -15.18 1.77
C ARG A 248 -7.32 -14.28 0.53
N LYS A 249 -6.34 -14.58 -0.33
CA LYS A 249 -6.23 -13.92 -1.65
C LYS A 249 -7.47 -14.16 -2.52
N ARG A 250 -8.00 -15.40 -2.51
CA ARG A 250 -9.24 -15.73 -3.23
C ARG A 250 -10.43 -14.92 -2.73
N TRP A 251 -10.56 -14.72 -1.42
CA TRP A 251 -11.61 -13.87 -0.83
C TRP A 251 -11.50 -12.40 -1.24
N MET A 252 -10.29 -11.92 -1.52
CA MET A 252 -10.04 -10.58 -2.05
C MET A 252 -10.30 -10.45 -3.55
N GLY A 253 -10.69 -11.53 -4.23
CA GLY A 253 -11.00 -11.53 -5.67
C GLY A 253 -9.80 -11.75 -6.57
N VAL A 254 -8.66 -12.18 -6.01
CA VAL A 254 -7.45 -12.51 -6.78
C VAL A 254 -7.44 -14.00 -7.11
N ARG A 255 -7.45 -14.34 -8.39
CA ARG A 255 -7.31 -15.72 -8.87
C ARG A 255 -5.84 -16.16 -8.89
N PRO A 256 -5.55 -17.47 -8.83
CA PRO A 256 -4.19 -17.98 -8.96
C PRO A 256 -3.52 -17.54 -10.26
N SER A 257 -2.21 -17.31 -10.19
CA SER A 257 -1.37 -17.02 -11.36
C SER A 257 -0.48 -18.21 -11.65
N VAL A 258 -0.46 -18.63 -12.91
CA VAL A 258 0.40 -19.72 -13.41
C VAL A 258 1.66 -19.11 -14.01
N ARG A 259 2.83 -19.69 -13.71
CA ARG A 259 4.11 -19.27 -14.26
C ARG A 259 4.23 -19.72 -15.71
N GLY A 260 4.82 -18.91 -16.58
CA GLY A 260 5.03 -19.28 -17.99
C GLY A 260 5.88 -20.54 -18.19
N THR A 261 6.80 -20.82 -17.26
CA THR A 261 7.67 -22.01 -17.30
C THR A 261 6.96 -23.35 -17.08
N VAL A 262 5.72 -23.35 -16.62
CA VAL A 262 4.90 -24.57 -16.42
C VAL A 262 3.77 -24.68 -17.45
N MET A 263 3.82 -23.84 -18.47
CA MET A 263 2.89 -23.87 -19.61
C MET A 263 3.52 -24.63 -20.79
N ASN A 264 2.69 -24.95 -21.77
CA ASN A 264 3.17 -25.50 -23.04
C ASN A 264 3.83 -24.40 -23.90
N PRO A 265 4.69 -24.78 -24.89
CA PRO A 265 5.35 -23.81 -25.77
C PRO A 265 4.38 -22.89 -26.53
N VAL A 266 3.20 -23.37 -26.86
CA VAL A 266 2.15 -22.60 -27.55
C VAL A 266 1.55 -21.49 -26.67
N ASP A 267 1.52 -21.69 -25.34
CA ASP A 267 0.88 -20.76 -24.39
C ASP A 267 1.81 -19.66 -23.88
N HIS A 268 3.11 -19.94 -23.84
CA HIS A 268 4.09 -19.00 -23.32
C HIS A 268 5.48 -19.23 -23.93
N PRO A 269 6.24 -18.16 -24.25
CA PRO A 269 7.63 -18.27 -24.74
C PRO A 269 8.60 -19.01 -23.79
N HIS A 270 8.28 -19.11 -22.50
CA HIS A 270 9.05 -19.87 -21.51
C HIS A 270 8.53 -21.30 -21.30
N GLY A 271 7.52 -21.71 -22.04
CA GLY A 271 6.90 -23.03 -21.92
C GLY A 271 7.73 -24.15 -22.57
N GLY A 272 7.38 -25.37 -22.23
CA GLY A 272 8.00 -26.60 -22.75
C GLY A 272 9.22 -27.06 -21.95
N GLY A 273 9.81 -28.17 -22.40
CA GLY A 273 10.94 -28.85 -21.80
C GLY A 273 10.54 -29.87 -20.72
N GLU A 274 11.50 -30.68 -20.29
CA GLU A 274 11.34 -31.70 -19.27
C GLU A 274 11.79 -31.23 -17.89
N GLY A 275 11.10 -31.70 -16.83
CA GLY A 275 11.45 -31.46 -15.45
C GLY A 275 11.43 -29.98 -15.07
N LYS A 276 12.44 -29.54 -14.33
CA LYS A 276 12.62 -28.12 -13.91
C LYS A 276 13.36 -27.32 -14.99
N ASN A 277 12.81 -27.19 -16.16
CA ASN A 277 13.43 -26.45 -17.24
C ASN A 277 13.55 -24.94 -16.90
N LYS A 278 14.73 -24.35 -17.14
CA LYS A 278 15.02 -22.93 -16.93
C LYS A 278 14.79 -22.16 -18.23
N SER A 279 13.53 -21.94 -18.64
CA SER A 279 13.18 -21.03 -19.76
C SER A 279 14.12 -21.06 -20.98
N ALA A 280 14.81 -22.17 -21.23
CA ALA A 280 15.82 -22.35 -22.30
C ALA A 280 16.87 -21.21 -22.38
N GLY A 281 17.28 -20.63 -21.26
CA GLY A 281 18.26 -19.52 -21.22
C GLY A 281 17.75 -18.18 -21.75
N ARG A 282 16.50 -18.07 -22.14
CA ARG A 282 15.93 -16.85 -22.68
C ARG A 282 15.75 -15.77 -21.61
N HIS A 283 15.94 -14.52 -22.01
CA HIS A 283 15.62 -13.35 -21.20
C HIS A 283 14.14 -13.40 -20.76
N PRO A 284 13.79 -13.04 -19.50
CA PRO A 284 12.41 -13.07 -19.04
C PRO A 284 11.49 -12.18 -19.89
N VAL A 285 10.46 -12.79 -20.48
CA VAL A 285 9.49 -12.12 -21.35
C VAL A 285 8.05 -12.37 -20.87
N THR A 286 7.14 -11.52 -21.35
CA THR A 286 5.69 -11.69 -21.17
C THR A 286 5.16 -12.79 -22.12
N PRO A 287 3.89 -13.25 -21.98
CA PRO A 287 3.28 -14.15 -22.93
C PRO A 287 3.29 -13.65 -24.40
N TRP A 288 3.40 -12.35 -24.59
CA TRP A 288 3.48 -11.70 -25.91
C TRP A 288 4.92 -11.39 -26.35
N GLY A 289 5.92 -11.96 -25.70
CA GLY A 289 7.32 -11.81 -26.07
C GLY A 289 7.99 -10.51 -25.63
N VAL A 290 7.29 -9.60 -24.94
CA VAL A 290 7.86 -8.33 -24.49
C VAL A 290 8.79 -8.56 -23.30
N PRO A 291 10.05 -8.04 -23.30
CA PRO A 291 10.97 -8.15 -22.17
C PRO A 291 10.37 -7.58 -20.87
N THR A 292 10.45 -8.34 -19.77
CA THR A 292 9.89 -7.93 -18.47
C THR A 292 10.82 -7.06 -17.64
N LYS A 293 12.12 -7.07 -17.95
CA LYS A 293 13.17 -6.28 -17.26
C LYS A 293 13.83 -5.31 -18.23
N GLY A 294 14.06 -4.09 -17.78
CA GLY A 294 14.77 -3.05 -18.54
C GLY A 294 14.01 -2.40 -19.70
N HIS A 295 12.91 -2.99 -20.16
CA HIS A 295 12.14 -2.44 -21.27
C HIS A 295 11.35 -1.19 -20.85
N ARG A 296 11.48 -0.11 -21.62
CA ARG A 296 10.76 1.14 -21.38
C ARG A 296 9.38 1.07 -21.99
N THR A 297 8.35 0.79 -21.17
CA THR A 297 6.95 0.61 -21.61
C THR A 297 6.17 1.90 -21.77
N ARG A 298 6.65 3.03 -21.21
CA ARG A 298 5.96 4.32 -21.36
C ARG A 298 6.02 4.80 -22.81
N ASN A 299 4.88 5.15 -23.37
CA ASN A 299 4.82 5.75 -24.70
C ASN A 299 5.61 7.08 -24.73
N LYS A 300 6.57 7.20 -25.65
CA LYS A 300 7.43 8.37 -25.82
C LYS A 300 6.64 9.63 -26.20
N LYS A 301 5.58 9.49 -27.01
CA LYS A 301 4.73 10.58 -27.51
C LYS A 301 3.66 11.05 -26.51
N LYS A 302 3.60 10.47 -25.29
CA LYS A 302 2.59 10.83 -24.30
C LYS A 302 2.75 12.29 -23.86
N ALA A 303 1.74 13.13 -24.07
CA ALA A 303 1.77 14.57 -23.75
C ALA A 303 2.20 14.89 -22.32
N SER A 304 1.76 14.05 -21.34
CA SER A 304 2.13 14.20 -19.93
C SER A 304 3.64 13.96 -19.64
N SER A 305 4.46 13.56 -20.63
CA SER A 305 5.90 13.37 -20.44
C SER A 305 6.64 14.70 -20.25
N ARG A 306 6.18 15.80 -20.85
CA ARG A 306 6.73 17.15 -20.66
C ARG A 306 6.50 17.75 -19.26
N LEU A 307 5.56 17.17 -18.49
CA LEU A 307 5.30 17.58 -17.11
C LEU A 307 6.21 16.87 -16.11
N ILE A 308 7.03 15.91 -16.51
CA ILE A 308 7.95 15.18 -15.66
C ILE A 308 9.31 15.89 -15.70
N ILE A 309 9.74 16.44 -14.56
CA ILE A 309 11.05 17.09 -14.40
C ILE A 309 12.13 16.02 -14.20
N ARG A 310 11.89 15.12 -13.25
CA ARG A 310 12.83 14.04 -12.90
C ARG A 310 12.09 12.72 -12.78
N ARG A 311 12.56 11.70 -13.49
CA ARG A 311 12.00 10.35 -13.38
C ARG A 311 12.44 9.69 -12.07
N ARG A 312 11.69 8.66 -11.66
CA ARG A 312 12.12 7.77 -10.58
C ARG A 312 13.46 7.13 -10.93
N LYS A 313 14.31 6.95 -9.92
CA LYS A 313 15.55 6.17 -10.05
C LYS A 313 15.24 4.69 -10.16
#